data_9951a1750fae1c030437a387bf45d93a
#
_entry.id   9951a1750fae1c030437a387bf45d93a
#
_cell.length_a   1.000
_cell.length_b   1.000
_cell.length_c   1.000
_cell.angle_alpha   90.00
_cell.angle_beta   90.00
_cell.angle_gamma   90.00
#
_symmetry.space_group_name_H-M   'P 1'
#
loop_
_entity.id
_entity.type
_entity.pdbx_description
1 polymer ?
#
loop_
_entity_poly.entity_id
_entity_poly.type
_entity_poly.pdbx_seq_one_letter_code
_entity_poly.pdbx_strand_id
1 'polypeptide(L)'
;PVAAQPAPQFAAPVAATALATGSTLRHLTNNIQGFRLAGEIASTEWPVYVTGEQARLPIKFQVGYLSAVSVMPEASYLSLSVNDVVVGRVNIRATHSVKTFTIDIPPNALQAGFNSIRLTAEQRHRVDCSLQATYELWTQIDPSQTGLLLPRSMPVSRLADLPALSPDAQGALPIRAVVPGRTNLANVERIMRATQLISLHGRFEQPVVDIGPLADGEYGVNLVVGPASDVGSLVDLRAAGPITGPRVLIIPANPRLRTTI
;
A
#
# COMPACT_ATOMS: atom_id res chain seq x y z
N PRO A 1 -4.09 37.30 29.23
CA PRO A 1 -2.90 36.64 28.72
C PRO A 1 -3.24 35.19 28.45
N VAL A 2 -3.40 34.85 27.16
CA VAL A 2 -3.59 33.47 26.74
C VAL A 2 -2.20 32.83 26.74
N ALA A 3 -2.00 31.80 27.55
CA ALA A 3 -0.76 31.04 27.58
C ALA A 3 -0.59 30.34 26.24
N ALA A 4 0.54 30.61 25.57
CA ALA A 4 0.95 29.93 24.34
C ALA A 4 1.15 28.43 24.66
N GLN A 5 0.42 27.55 24.01
CA GLN A 5 0.67 26.12 24.06
C GLN A 5 2.03 25.82 23.42
N PRO A 6 2.89 25.02 24.06
CA PRO A 6 4.15 24.62 23.46
C PRO A 6 3.88 23.83 22.18
N ALA A 7 4.63 24.18 21.11
CA ALA A 7 4.56 23.44 19.84
C ALA A 7 4.94 21.96 20.07
N PRO A 8 4.25 21.02 19.40
CA PRO A 8 4.58 19.60 19.53
C PRO A 8 6.03 19.35 19.10
N GLN A 9 6.82 18.77 19.99
CA GLN A 9 8.18 18.33 19.68
C GLN A 9 8.10 17.04 18.88
N PHE A 10 8.37 17.13 17.58
CA PHE A 10 8.48 15.95 16.71
C PHE A 10 9.85 15.30 16.87
N ALA A 11 9.89 13.98 16.97
CA ALA A 11 11.14 13.22 17.01
C ALA A 11 11.98 13.50 15.75
N ALA A 12 13.30 13.61 15.93
CA ALA A 12 14.22 13.81 14.82
C ALA A 12 14.09 12.68 13.78
N PRO A 13 14.18 12.97 12.47
CA PRO A 13 14.07 11.96 11.43
C PRO A 13 15.19 10.94 11.59
N VAL A 14 14.81 9.69 11.73
CA VAL A 14 15.76 8.57 11.67
C VAL A 14 16.17 8.43 10.22
N ALA A 15 17.48 8.51 9.94
CA ALA A 15 18.04 8.28 8.61
C ALA A 15 17.55 6.92 8.06
N ALA A 16 17.37 6.84 6.73
CA ALA A 16 16.90 5.66 6.02
C ALA A 16 17.55 4.38 6.56
N THR A 17 16.85 3.71 7.46
CA THR A 17 17.27 2.41 7.96
C THR A 17 16.91 1.41 6.87
N ALA A 18 17.87 0.59 6.45
CA ALA A 18 17.60 -0.54 5.58
C ALA A 18 16.32 -1.25 6.05
N LEU A 19 15.45 -1.60 5.08
CA LEU A 19 14.23 -2.36 5.33
C LEU A 19 14.53 -3.44 6.37
N ALA A 20 13.87 -3.36 7.52
CA ALA A 20 14.03 -4.38 8.55
C ALA A 20 13.77 -5.74 7.90
N THR A 21 14.70 -6.66 8.05
CA THR A 21 14.62 -8.00 7.48
C THR A 21 13.24 -8.61 7.82
N GLY A 22 12.31 -8.65 6.84
CA GLY A 22 10.96 -9.16 7.05
C GLY A 22 9.80 -8.17 6.88
N SER A 23 10.02 -6.95 6.40
CA SER A 23 8.93 -6.02 6.03
C SER A 23 8.77 -5.90 4.51
N THR A 24 7.53 -5.73 4.07
CA THR A 24 7.13 -5.51 2.66
C THR A 24 6.55 -4.11 2.51
N LEU A 25 6.94 -3.42 1.44
CA LEU A 25 6.36 -2.12 1.09
C LEU A 25 5.03 -2.32 0.38
N ARG A 26 3.95 -1.90 1.01
CA ARG A 26 2.63 -1.87 0.39
C ARG A 26 2.44 -0.51 -0.29
N HIS A 27 2.47 -0.51 -1.60
CA HIS A 27 2.25 0.68 -2.42
C HIS A 27 0.82 1.24 -2.25
N LEU A 28 0.66 2.56 -2.34
CA LEU A 28 -0.62 3.24 -2.12
C LEU A 28 -1.34 3.62 -3.40
N THR A 29 -0.68 3.59 -4.53
CA THR A 29 -1.22 4.04 -5.82
C THR A 29 -0.69 3.19 -6.96
N ASN A 30 -1.52 3.06 -7.99
CA ASN A 30 -1.17 2.44 -9.28
C ASN A 30 -0.52 3.43 -10.26
N ASN A 31 -0.44 4.72 -9.90
CA ASN A 31 0.16 5.72 -10.76
C ASN A 31 1.69 5.66 -10.68
N ILE A 32 2.29 4.85 -11.54
CA ILE A 32 3.75 4.65 -11.61
C ILE A 32 4.53 5.90 -12.07
N GLN A 33 3.88 6.86 -12.71
CA GLN A 33 4.55 8.09 -13.17
C GLN A 33 4.82 9.07 -12.03
N GLY A 34 4.28 8.80 -10.85
CA GLY A 34 4.38 9.70 -9.72
C GLY A 34 3.48 10.92 -9.85
N PHE A 35 3.54 11.76 -8.86
CA PHE A 35 2.80 13.01 -8.83
C PHE A 35 3.62 14.11 -8.20
N ARG A 36 3.38 15.32 -8.69
CA ARG A 36 4.10 16.51 -8.27
C ARG A 36 3.23 17.33 -7.33
N LEU A 37 3.75 17.57 -6.15
CA LEU A 37 3.22 18.55 -5.20
C LEU A 37 3.83 19.90 -5.53
N ALA A 38 3.09 20.78 -6.21
CA ALA A 38 3.59 22.04 -6.73
C ALA A 38 3.01 23.24 -5.96
N GLY A 39 3.80 24.29 -5.82
CA GLY A 39 3.45 25.50 -5.10
C GLY A 39 3.89 25.51 -3.63
N GLU A 40 3.52 26.55 -2.90
CA GLU A 40 3.91 26.70 -1.49
C GLU A 40 3.28 25.64 -0.57
N ILE A 41 2.04 25.24 -0.86
CA ILE A 41 1.31 24.20 -0.12
C ILE A 41 0.60 23.33 -1.13
N ALA A 42 0.90 22.04 -1.09
CA ALA A 42 0.22 21.05 -1.91
C ALA A 42 0.10 19.73 -1.15
N SER A 43 -0.97 19.01 -1.37
CA SER A 43 -1.20 17.73 -0.69
C SER A 43 -1.74 16.66 -1.63
N THR A 44 -1.53 15.41 -1.25
CA THR A 44 -2.14 14.23 -1.83
C THR A 44 -2.65 13.34 -0.72
N GLU A 45 -3.70 12.58 -1.00
CA GLU A 45 -4.36 11.72 -0.02
C GLU A 45 -4.68 10.36 -0.63
N TRP A 46 -4.51 9.31 0.16
CA TRP A 46 -4.82 7.94 -0.23
C TRP A 46 -5.74 7.28 0.81
N PRO A 47 -6.83 6.65 0.35
CA PRO A 47 -7.59 5.75 1.20
C PRO A 47 -6.83 4.44 1.35
N VAL A 48 -6.47 4.06 2.57
CA VAL A 48 -5.70 2.85 2.85
C VAL A 48 -6.49 1.94 3.79
N TYR A 49 -6.70 0.71 3.36
CA TYR A 49 -7.33 -0.30 4.21
C TYR A 49 -6.28 -1.03 5.02
N VAL A 50 -6.52 -1.21 6.31
CA VAL A 50 -5.73 -2.10 7.17
C VAL A 50 -6.64 -3.08 7.91
N THR A 51 -6.16 -4.32 8.09
CA THR A 51 -6.90 -5.30 8.90
C THR A 51 -6.81 -4.95 10.38
N GLY A 52 -7.70 -5.53 11.20
CA GLY A 52 -7.63 -5.33 12.66
C GLY A 52 -6.33 -5.84 13.28
N GLU A 53 -5.69 -6.82 12.65
CA GLU A 53 -4.36 -7.31 13.08
C GLU A 53 -3.26 -6.32 12.69
N GLN A 54 -3.29 -5.83 11.44
CA GLN A 54 -2.34 -4.82 10.96
C GLN A 54 -2.40 -3.53 11.79
N ALA A 55 -3.59 -3.03 12.14
CA ALA A 55 -3.75 -1.81 12.93
C ALA A 55 -3.10 -1.85 14.33
N ARG A 56 -2.83 -3.06 14.86
CA ARG A 56 -2.18 -3.24 16.17
C ARG A 56 -0.66 -3.29 16.10
N LEU A 57 -0.11 -3.38 14.90
CA LEU A 57 1.34 -3.51 14.70
C LEU A 57 2.02 -2.14 14.60
N PRO A 58 3.32 -2.08 14.92
CA PRO A 58 4.12 -0.91 14.61
C PRO A 58 4.29 -0.82 13.09
N ILE A 59 3.58 0.12 12.46
CA ILE A 59 3.62 0.38 11.03
C ILE A 59 4.44 1.65 10.80
N LYS A 60 5.25 1.64 9.73
CA LYS A 60 5.96 2.82 9.27
C LYS A 60 5.41 3.24 7.91
N PHE A 61 5.41 4.52 7.64
CA PHE A 61 5.18 5.06 6.30
C PHE A 61 6.53 5.40 5.68
N GLN A 62 6.80 4.85 4.50
CA GLN A 62 7.95 5.23 3.69
C GLN A 62 7.50 6.18 2.60
N VAL A 63 8.29 7.22 2.32
CA VAL A 63 8.10 8.09 1.17
C VAL A 63 9.41 8.25 0.42
N GLY A 64 9.35 8.03 -0.90
CA GLY A 64 10.39 8.38 -1.85
C GLY A 64 10.04 9.71 -2.53
N TYR A 65 11.00 10.63 -2.61
CA TYR A 65 10.74 11.94 -3.21
C TYR A 65 11.99 12.58 -3.82
N LEU A 66 11.74 13.48 -4.77
CA LEU A 66 12.71 14.38 -5.37
C LEU A 66 12.14 15.81 -5.32
N SER A 67 12.93 16.82 -5.08
CA SER A 67 12.47 18.22 -5.01
C SER A 67 13.23 19.14 -5.96
N ALA A 68 12.60 20.26 -6.32
CA ALA A 68 13.27 21.33 -7.05
C ALA A 68 14.44 21.90 -6.23
N VAL A 69 15.46 22.41 -6.93
CA VAL A 69 16.61 23.07 -6.32
C VAL A 69 16.24 24.42 -5.70
N SER A 70 15.15 25.03 -6.16
CA SER A 70 14.57 26.27 -5.64
C SER A 70 13.98 26.11 -4.25
N VAL A 71 13.64 24.90 -3.82
CA VAL A 71 13.06 24.64 -2.50
C VAL A 71 14.11 24.86 -1.41
N MET A 72 13.78 25.65 -0.40
CA MET A 72 14.63 25.96 0.74
C MET A 72 14.51 24.86 1.81
N PRO A 73 15.53 24.02 2.04
CA PRO A 73 15.44 22.86 2.91
C PRO A 73 15.13 23.17 4.38
N GLU A 74 15.58 24.33 4.85
CA GLU A 74 15.45 24.76 6.25
C GLU A 74 14.01 25.16 6.62
N ALA A 75 13.23 25.61 5.61
CA ALA A 75 11.86 26.10 5.81
C ALA A 75 10.81 25.29 5.04
N SER A 76 11.21 24.16 4.42
CA SER A 76 10.31 23.33 3.63
C SER A 76 10.26 21.92 4.20
N TYR A 77 9.06 21.35 4.28
CA TYR A 77 8.88 20.02 4.85
C TYR A 77 7.72 19.25 4.23
N LEU A 78 7.81 17.92 4.31
CA LEU A 78 6.72 17.01 4.08
C LEU A 78 6.12 16.62 5.44
N SER A 79 4.81 16.77 5.57
CA SER A 79 4.04 16.37 6.75
C SER A 79 3.16 15.18 6.40
N LEU A 80 3.19 14.14 7.24
CA LEU A 80 2.30 12.99 7.13
C LEU A 80 1.16 13.13 8.13
N SER A 81 -0.08 13.03 7.64
CA SER A 81 -1.27 12.93 8.48
C SER A 81 -1.94 11.57 8.28
N VAL A 82 -2.43 11.00 9.36
CA VAL A 82 -3.26 9.79 9.38
C VAL A 82 -4.57 10.14 10.04
N ASN A 83 -5.69 9.94 9.33
CA ASN A 83 -7.03 10.30 9.81
C ASN A 83 -7.09 11.75 10.34
N ASP A 84 -6.54 12.71 9.55
CA ASP A 84 -6.42 14.14 9.84
C ASP A 84 -5.48 14.52 11.00
N VAL A 85 -4.84 13.56 11.66
CA VAL A 85 -3.85 13.83 12.71
C VAL A 85 -2.44 13.79 12.13
N VAL A 86 -1.67 14.86 12.29
CA VAL A 86 -0.26 14.91 11.87
C VAL A 86 0.56 13.96 12.74
N VAL A 87 1.18 12.95 12.13
CA VAL A 87 1.96 11.93 12.83
C VAL A 87 3.47 12.11 12.65
N GLY A 88 3.90 12.88 11.66
CA GLY A 88 5.32 13.13 11.46
C GLY A 88 5.58 14.21 10.42
N ARG A 89 6.82 14.71 10.44
CA ARG A 89 7.30 15.75 9.54
C ARG A 89 8.77 15.55 9.22
N VAL A 90 9.17 15.86 7.99
CA VAL A 90 10.57 15.80 7.56
C VAL A 90 10.90 16.95 6.63
N ASN A 91 12.12 17.50 6.72
CA ASN A 91 12.56 18.55 5.82
C ASN A 91 12.79 18.04 4.38
N ILE A 92 12.42 18.84 3.39
CA ILE A 92 12.62 18.52 1.97
C ILE A 92 14.08 18.78 1.61
N ARG A 93 14.84 17.72 1.30
CA ARG A 93 16.31 17.80 1.04
C ARG A 93 16.76 16.86 -0.09
N ALA A 94 15.96 16.70 -1.14
CA ALA A 94 16.23 15.73 -2.21
C ALA A 94 16.31 16.40 -3.58
N THR A 95 17.32 17.23 -3.82
CA THR A 95 17.45 18.05 -5.03
C THR A 95 18.17 17.37 -6.21
N HIS A 96 18.90 16.28 -5.96
CA HIS A 96 19.75 15.64 -7.00
C HIS A 96 19.32 14.21 -7.35
N SER A 97 18.73 13.51 -6.40
CA SER A 97 18.27 12.13 -6.56
C SER A 97 17.10 11.87 -5.66
N VAL A 98 16.29 10.86 -6.00
CA VAL A 98 15.21 10.40 -5.12
C VAL A 98 15.83 9.97 -3.79
N LYS A 99 15.28 10.49 -2.71
CA LYS A 99 15.60 10.08 -1.34
C LYS A 99 14.38 9.44 -0.72
N THR A 100 14.63 8.45 0.11
CA THR A 100 13.60 7.81 0.93
C THR A 100 13.80 8.19 2.39
N PHE A 101 12.72 8.33 3.10
CA PHE A 101 12.70 8.36 4.56
C PHE A 101 11.47 7.64 5.10
N THR A 102 11.50 7.29 6.36
CA THR A 102 10.40 6.61 7.04
C THR A 102 9.89 7.45 8.21
N ILE A 103 8.56 7.42 8.39
CA ILE A 103 7.87 8.03 9.53
C ILE A 103 7.20 6.90 10.29
N ASP A 104 7.42 6.83 11.60
CA ASP A 104 6.70 5.91 12.47
C ASP A 104 5.26 6.37 12.63
N ILE A 105 4.30 5.48 12.37
CA ILE A 105 2.88 5.75 12.63
C ILE A 105 2.62 5.36 14.10
N PRO A 106 2.16 6.30 14.94
CA PRO A 106 1.91 6.02 16.35
C PRO A 106 0.87 4.89 16.51
N PRO A 107 0.97 4.09 17.58
CA PRO A 107 -0.06 3.12 17.91
C PRO A 107 -1.44 3.77 17.99
N ASN A 108 -2.45 3.08 17.48
CA ASN A 108 -3.85 3.53 17.41
C ASN A 108 -4.14 4.70 16.45
N ALA A 109 -3.17 5.22 15.70
CA ALA A 109 -3.44 6.19 14.64
C ALA A 109 -4.17 5.55 13.45
N LEU A 110 -3.84 4.28 13.14
CA LEU A 110 -4.58 3.48 12.17
C LEU A 110 -5.68 2.67 12.86
N GLN A 111 -6.84 2.61 12.24
CA GLN A 111 -8.00 1.84 12.68
C GLN A 111 -8.27 0.70 11.70
N ALA A 112 -8.88 -0.39 12.17
CA ALA A 112 -9.33 -1.46 11.29
C ALA A 112 -10.32 -0.92 10.26
N GLY A 113 -10.10 -1.21 8.97
CA GLY A 113 -10.86 -0.65 7.86
C GLY A 113 -10.09 0.41 7.09
N PHE A 114 -10.82 1.31 6.42
CA PHE A 114 -10.23 2.41 5.66
C PHE A 114 -9.75 3.54 6.55
N ASN A 115 -8.55 4.03 6.26
CA ASN A 115 -7.91 5.17 6.87
C ASN A 115 -7.53 6.16 5.77
N SER A 116 -7.51 7.46 6.10
CA SER A 116 -6.95 8.50 5.25
C SER A 116 -5.48 8.68 5.58
N ILE A 117 -4.61 8.57 4.58
CA ILE A 117 -3.20 8.94 4.68
C ILE A 117 -2.98 10.12 3.75
N ARG A 118 -2.61 11.27 4.32
CA ARG A 118 -2.36 12.52 3.58
C ARG A 118 -0.91 12.93 3.73
N LEU A 119 -0.28 13.22 2.60
CA LEU A 119 1.05 13.81 2.54
C LEU A 119 0.93 15.24 2.06
N THR A 120 1.41 16.19 2.86
CA THR A 120 1.40 17.63 2.55
C THR A 120 2.82 18.14 2.42
N ALA A 121 3.12 18.80 1.30
CA ALA A 121 4.35 19.56 1.11
C ALA A 121 4.07 21.03 1.45
N GLU A 122 4.84 21.57 2.39
CA GLU A 122 4.93 22.99 2.66
C GLU A 122 6.31 23.45 2.18
N GLN A 123 6.33 24.30 1.16
CA GLN A 123 7.54 24.66 0.42
C GLN A 123 7.78 26.16 0.47
N ARG A 124 9.03 26.56 0.66
CA ARG A 124 9.45 27.94 0.62
C ARG A 124 10.56 28.11 -0.39
N HIS A 125 10.53 29.22 -1.10
CA HIS A 125 11.53 29.56 -2.09
C HIS A 125 12.82 30.04 -1.42
N ARG A 126 13.96 29.66 -2.01
CA ARG A 126 15.27 29.97 -1.46
C ARG A 126 15.65 31.44 -1.59
N VAL A 127 15.28 32.10 -2.69
CA VAL A 127 15.85 33.42 -3.07
C VAL A 127 14.80 34.42 -3.50
N ASP A 128 13.63 34.01 -4.01
CA ASP A 128 12.65 34.92 -4.61
C ASP A 128 11.25 34.67 -4.02
N CYS A 129 10.56 35.77 -3.68
CA CYS A 129 9.19 35.77 -3.14
C CYS A 129 8.15 36.21 -4.18
N SER A 130 8.48 36.27 -5.48
CA SER A 130 7.54 36.63 -6.53
C SER A 130 6.51 35.50 -6.77
N LEU A 131 5.32 35.87 -7.27
CA LEU A 131 4.31 34.87 -7.64
C LEU A 131 4.80 33.89 -8.72
N GLN A 132 5.68 34.33 -9.63
CA GLN A 132 6.27 33.49 -10.65
C GLN A 132 7.20 32.43 -10.06
N ALA A 133 7.94 32.76 -9.00
CA ALA A 133 8.84 31.82 -8.33
C ALA A 133 8.10 30.67 -7.65
N THR A 134 6.84 30.83 -7.29
CA THR A 134 6.06 29.73 -6.67
C THR A 134 5.82 28.56 -7.62
N TYR A 135 5.81 28.78 -8.93
CA TYR A 135 5.69 27.70 -9.94
C TYR A 135 6.94 26.81 -10.02
N GLU A 136 8.07 27.28 -9.54
CA GLU A 136 9.31 26.49 -9.47
C GLU A 136 9.40 25.64 -8.21
N LEU A 137 8.48 25.82 -7.26
CA LEU A 137 8.40 25.02 -6.06
C LEU A 137 7.65 23.72 -6.36
N TRP A 138 8.35 22.60 -6.28
CA TRP A 138 7.72 21.30 -6.43
C TRP A 138 8.49 20.21 -5.69
N THR A 139 7.74 19.22 -5.25
CA THR A 139 8.26 17.95 -4.75
C THR A 139 7.54 16.80 -5.49
N GLN A 140 8.31 16.01 -6.22
CA GLN A 140 7.86 14.83 -6.94
C GLN A 140 7.89 13.64 -6.00
N ILE A 141 6.78 12.95 -5.85
CA ILE A 141 6.69 11.71 -5.08
C ILE A 141 6.92 10.52 -6.00
N ASP A 142 7.78 9.60 -5.57
CA ASP A 142 8.04 8.33 -6.26
C ASP A 142 7.12 7.24 -5.67
N PRO A 143 6.11 6.77 -6.43
CA PRO A 143 5.17 5.77 -5.96
C PRO A 143 5.82 4.42 -5.68
N SER A 144 6.88 4.07 -6.43
CA SER A 144 7.58 2.79 -6.26
C SER A 144 8.33 2.69 -4.92
N GLN A 145 8.59 3.84 -4.29
CA GLN A 145 9.27 3.94 -3.01
C GLN A 145 8.38 4.54 -1.91
N THR A 146 7.06 4.65 -2.18
CA THR A 146 6.11 5.26 -1.24
C THR A 146 5.02 4.27 -0.86
N GLY A 147 4.83 4.08 0.45
CA GLY A 147 3.82 3.15 0.94
C GLY A 147 3.93 2.85 2.43
N LEU A 148 3.12 1.90 2.87
CA LEU A 148 3.19 1.36 4.23
C LEU A 148 4.20 0.21 4.29
N LEU A 149 5.10 0.25 5.26
CA LEU A 149 5.97 -0.87 5.61
C LEU A 149 5.23 -1.80 6.58
N LEU A 150 4.83 -2.95 6.07
CA LEU A 150 4.09 -3.98 6.80
C LEU A 150 4.97 -5.21 7.04
N PRO A 151 4.78 -5.95 8.14
CA PRO A 151 5.41 -7.25 8.31
C PRO A 151 5.03 -8.20 7.17
N ARG A 152 6.01 -8.97 6.68
CA ARG A 152 5.91 -9.85 5.48
C ARG A 152 4.86 -10.97 5.59
N SER A 153 4.40 -11.32 6.77
CA SER A 153 3.60 -12.52 7.02
C SER A 153 2.19 -12.22 7.54
N MET A 154 1.49 -11.26 6.93
CA MET A 154 0.11 -10.98 7.34
C MET A 154 -0.88 -11.46 6.28
N PRO A 155 -1.33 -12.72 6.35
CA PRO A 155 -2.26 -13.25 5.38
C PRO A 155 -3.62 -12.56 5.52
N VAL A 156 -4.25 -12.29 4.38
CA VAL A 156 -5.67 -11.97 4.33
C VAL A 156 -6.45 -13.25 4.62
N SER A 157 -7.26 -13.26 5.67
CA SER A 157 -8.01 -14.46 6.13
C SER A 157 -9.52 -14.35 5.89
N ARG A 158 -10.02 -13.18 5.51
CA ARG A 158 -11.44 -12.94 5.26
C ARG A 158 -11.66 -12.21 3.96
N LEU A 159 -12.75 -12.48 3.26
CA LEU A 159 -13.13 -11.75 2.03
C LEU A 159 -13.25 -10.23 2.27
N ALA A 160 -13.72 -9.82 3.44
CA ALA A 160 -13.82 -8.41 3.80
C ALA A 160 -12.45 -7.70 3.85
N ASP A 161 -11.37 -8.44 4.05
CA ASP A 161 -10.02 -7.91 4.14
C ASP A 161 -9.26 -7.91 2.79
N LEU A 162 -9.92 -8.27 1.68
CA LEU A 162 -9.33 -8.19 0.33
C LEU A 162 -8.68 -6.83 0.01
N PRO A 163 -9.23 -5.68 0.44
CA PRO A 163 -8.55 -4.40 0.22
C PRO A 163 -7.19 -4.27 0.91
N ALA A 164 -6.85 -5.19 1.83
CA ALA A 164 -5.53 -5.23 2.47
C ALA A 164 -4.45 -5.90 1.61
N LEU A 165 -4.80 -6.57 0.51
CA LEU A 165 -3.83 -7.12 -0.43
C LEU A 165 -2.98 -6.01 -1.04
N SER A 166 -1.71 -6.31 -1.28
CA SER A 166 -0.78 -5.36 -1.89
C SER A 166 -0.65 -5.63 -3.39
N PRO A 167 -0.92 -4.63 -4.24
CA PRO A 167 -0.46 -4.66 -5.62
C PRO A 167 1.08 -4.76 -5.69
N ASP A 168 1.59 -5.14 -6.84
CA ASP A 168 3.03 -5.11 -7.09
C ASP A 168 3.56 -3.66 -7.26
N ALA A 169 4.86 -3.52 -7.53
CA ALA A 169 5.49 -2.22 -7.72
C ALA A 169 4.98 -1.44 -8.95
N GLN A 170 4.30 -2.11 -9.88
CA GLN A 170 3.65 -1.53 -11.05
C GLN A 170 2.17 -1.19 -10.80
N GLY A 171 1.66 -1.44 -9.59
CA GLY A 171 0.27 -1.21 -9.23
C GLY A 171 -0.70 -2.29 -9.73
N ALA A 172 -0.19 -3.35 -10.32
CA ALA A 172 -1.01 -4.48 -10.76
C ALA A 172 -1.27 -5.46 -9.62
N LEU A 173 -2.46 -6.09 -9.61
CA LEU A 173 -2.75 -7.24 -8.77
C LEU A 173 -2.57 -8.52 -9.59
N PRO A 174 -1.46 -9.27 -9.45
CA PRO A 174 -1.28 -10.53 -10.13
C PRO A 174 -2.26 -11.59 -9.59
N ILE A 175 -3.07 -12.17 -10.48
CA ILE A 175 -4.01 -13.24 -10.16
C ILE A 175 -3.60 -14.49 -10.93
N ARG A 176 -3.07 -15.48 -10.23
CA ARG A 176 -2.78 -16.79 -10.79
C ARG A 176 -4.02 -17.68 -10.69
N ALA A 177 -4.70 -17.87 -11.83
CA ALA A 177 -5.83 -18.79 -11.92
C ALA A 177 -5.32 -20.24 -12.05
N VAL A 178 -5.74 -21.06 -11.12
CA VAL A 178 -5.38 -22.49 -11.05
C VAL A 178 -6.63 -23.33 -11.27
N VAL A 179 -6.63 -24.09 -12.34
CA VAL A 179 -7.73 -25.02 -12.66
C VAL A 179 -7.19 -26.43 -12.57
N PRO A 180 -7.57 -27.19 -11.54
CA PRO A 180 -7.24 -28.61 -11.48
C PRO A 180 -7.89 -29.35 -12.67
N GLY A 181 -7.12 -30.14 -13.39
CA GLY A 181 -7.61 -30.91 -14.53
C GLY A 181 -7.72 -30.10 -15.82
N ARG A 182 -8.73 -30.40 -16.66
CA ARG A 182 -8.89 -29.75 -17.96
C ARG A 182 -9.64 -28.43 -17.84
N THR A 183 -9.05 -27.38 -18.38
CA THR A 183 -9.73 -26.08 -18.52
C THR A 183 -10.90 -26.20 -19.51
N ASN A 184 -12.07 -25.69 -19.11
CA ASN A 184 -13.26 -25.60 -19.95
C ASN A 184 -13.87 -24.20 -19.86
N LEU A 185 -14.84 -23.90 -20.73
CA LEU A 185 -15.48 -22.59 -20.80
C LEU A 185 -16.13 -22.19 -19.46
N ALA A 186 -16.75 -23.13 -18.76
CA ALA A 186 -17.39 -22.86 -17.46
C ALA A 186 -16.36 -22.44 -16.38
N ASN A 187 -15.15 -23.02 -16.40
CA ASN A 187 -14.08 -22.64 -15.48
C ASN A 187 -13.54 -21.25 -15.84
N VAL A 188 -13.38 -20.94 -17.12
CA VAL A 188 -12.98 -19.60 -17.57
C VAL A 188 -13.98 -18.53 -17.11
N GLU A 189 -15.28 -18.79 -17.28
CA GLU A 189 -16.34 -17.88 -16.83
C GLU A 189 -16.29 -17.67 -15.30
N ARG A 190 -16.08 -18.71 -14.51
CA ARG A 190 -15.93 -18.62 -13.05
C ARG A 190 -14.69 -17.80 -12.66
N ILE A 191 -13.57 -18.01 -13.33
CA ILE A 191 -12.35 -17.22 -13.13
C ILE A 191 -12.62 -15.74 -13.39
N MET A 192 -13.25 -15.39 -14.50
CA MET A 192 -13.57 -14.01 -14.84
C MET A 192 -14.48 -13.36 -13.78
N ARG A 193 -15.54 -14.06 -13.38
CA ARG A 193 -16.46 -13.56 -12.33
C ARG A 193 -15.75 -13.38 -10.98
N ALA A 194 -14.91 -14.35 -10.58
CA ALA A 194 -14.16 -14.27 -9.33
C ALA A 194 -13.12 -13.13 -9.37
N THR A 195 -12.41 -12.97 -10.49
CA THR A 195 -11.49 -11.85 -10.71
C THR A 195 -12.22 -10.50 -10.58
N GLN A 196 -13.40 -10.37 -11.20
CA GLN A 196 -14.21 -9.17 -11.09
C GLN A 196 -14.62 -8.89 -9.63
N LEU A 197 -15.04 -9.90 -8.89
CA LEU A 197 -15.40 -9.74 -7.47
C LEU A 197 -14.20 -9.33 -6.62
N ILE A 198 -13.03 -9.96 -6.82
CA ILE A 198 -11.79 -9.60 -6.12
C ILE A 198 -11.42 -8.15 -6.42
N SER A 199 -11.49 -7.74 -7.70
CA SER A 199 -11.13 -6.38 -8.11
C SER A 199 -12.08 -5.34 -7.52
N LEU A 200 -13.39 -5.58 -7.56
CA LEU A 200 -14.39 -4.65 -7.03
C LEU A 200 -14.29 -4.54 -5.50
N HIS A 201 -14.21 -5.67 -4.78
CA HIS A 201 -14.11 -5.65 -3.31
C HIS A 201 -12.77 -5.12 -2.84
N GLY A 202 -11.68 -5.48 -3.51
CA GLY A 202 -10.33 -5.05 -3.18
C GLY A 202 -10.00 -3.64 -3.67
N ARG A 203 -10.84 -3.06 -4.54
CA ARG A 203 -10.60 -1.77 -5.23
C ARG A 203 -9.32 -1.78 -6.06
N PHE A 204 -9.07 -2.89 -6.76
CA PHE A 204 -7.92 -3.03 -7.66
C PHE A 204 -8.28 -2.59 -9.07
N GLU A 205 -7.53 -1.64 -9.60
CA GLU A 205 -7.76 -1.08 -10.94
C GLU A 205 -7.13 -1.92 -12.05
N GLN A 206 -6.05 -2.66 -11.72
CA GLN A 206 -5.27 -3.42 -12.70
C GLN A 206 -5.10 -4.89 -12.27
N PRO A 207 -6.16 -5.72 -12.34
CA PRO A 207 -6.01 -7.16 -12.15
C PRO A 207 -5.35 -7.76 -13.39
N VAL A 208 -4.28 -8.54 -13.20
CA VAL A 208 -3.58 -9.27 -14.26
C VAL A 208 -3.76 -10.76 -14.02
N VAL A 209 -4.52 -11.42 -14.90
CA VAL A 209 -4.84 -12.84 -14.76
C VAL A 209 -3.93 -13.68 -15.64
N ASP A 210 -3.33 -14.68 -15.06
CA ASP A 210 -2.53 -15.69 -15.74
C ASP A 210 -2.96 -17.08 -15.27
N ILE A 211 -3.00 -18.07 -16.19
CA ILE A 211 -3.42 -19.44 -15.89
C ILE A 211 -2.20 -20.34 -15.75
N GLY A 212 -2.11 -21.08 -14.65
CA GLY A 212 -0.97 -21.96 -14.42
C GLY A 212 -1.01 -22.66 -13.06
N PRO A 213 0.07 -23.30 -12.62
CA PRO A 213 0.17 -23.88 -11.28
C PRO A 213 0.17 -22.78 -10.20
N LEU A 214 -0.01 -23.16 -8.94
CA LEU A 214 0.11 -22.24 -7.79
C LEU A 214 1.41 -21.43 -7.89
N ALA A 215 1.29 -20.15 -7.70
CA ALA A 215 2.41 -19.22 -7.74
C ALA A 215 2.89 -18.86 -6.33
N ASP A 216 4.21 -18.83 -6.18
CA ASP A 216 4.87 -18.25 -5.02
C ASP A 216 4.97 -16.73 -5.18
N GLY A 217 5.12 -16.00 -4.08
CA GLY A 217 5.40 -14.57 -4.08
C GLY A 217 4.69 -13.80 -2.99
N GLU A 218 5.09 -12.54 -2.87
CA GLU A 218 4.58 -11.62 -1.84
C GLU A 218 3.31 -10.87 -2.30
N TYR A 219 3.13 -10.73 -3.62
CA TYR A 219 2.07 -9.93 -4.22
C TYR A 219 1.08 -10.81 -4.97
N GLY A 220 -0.18 -10.38 -4.93
CA GLY A 220 -1.25 -11.02 -5.67
C GLY A 220 -1.91 -12.19 -4.96
N VAL A 221 -2.69 -12.94 -5.72
CA VAL A 221 -3.49 -14.08 -5.23
C VAL A 221 -3.37 -15.30 -6.14
N ASN A 222 -3.54 -16.48 -5.55
CA ASN A 222 -3.85 -17.71 -6.27
C ASN A 222 -5.38 -17.90 -6.23
N LEU A 223 -6.02 -17.92 -7.38
CA LEU A 223 -7.45 -18.20 -7.52
C LEU A 223 -7.64 -19.63 -8.00
N VAL A 224 -8.02 -20.53 -7.10
CA VAL A 224 -8.23 -21.95 -7.41
C VAL A 224 -9.70 -22.21 -7.70
N VAL A 225 -10.01 -22.69 -8.90
CA VAL A 225 -11.39 -22.92 -9.36
C VAL A 225 -11.57 -24.35 -9.79
N GLY A 226 -12.40 -25.10 -9.08
CA GLY A 226 -12.66 -26.50 -9.41
C GLY A 226 -13.59 -27.20 -8.42
N PRO A 227 -13.90 -28.48 -8.65
CA PRO A 227 -14.55 -29.33 -7.66
C PRO A 227 -13.70 -29.46 -6.39
N ALA A 228 -14.35 -29.61 -5.23
CA ALA A 228 -13.66 -29.71 -3.95
C ALA A 228 -12.66 -30.87 -3.89
N SER A 229 -12.98 -32.03 -4.56
CA SER A 229 -12.08 -33.17 -4.68
C SER A 229 -10.74 -32.81 -5.31
N ASP A 230 -10.79 -32.00 -6.37
CA ASP A 230 -9.62 -31.67 -7.17
C ASP A 230 -8.84 -30.52 -6.51
N VAL A 231 -9.55 -29.51 -5.96
CA VAL A 231 -8.97 -28.42 -5.19
C VAL A 231 -8.24 -28.94 -3.95
N GLY A 232 -8.81 -29.94 -3.25
CA GLY A 232 -8.22 -30.58 -2.07
C GLY A 232 -6.88 -31.27 -2.32
N SER A 233 -6.54 -31.56 -3.59
CA SER A 233 -5.21 -32.07 -3.95
C SER A 233 -4.12 -30.98 -3.99
N LEU A 234 -4.53 -29.73 -4.11
CA LEU A 234 -3.63 -28.56 -4.24
C LEU A 234 -3.50 -27.78 -2.93
N VAL A 235 -4.58 -27.71 -2.16
CA VAL A 235 -4.67 -26.89 -0.95
C VAL A 235 -5.39 -27.63 0.18
N ASP A 236 -5.06 -27.32 1.41
CA ASP A 236 -5.69 -27.95 2.58
C ASP A 236 -7.09 -27.36 2.84
N LEU A 237 -8.11 -28.16 2.58
CA LEU A 237 -9.51 -27.79 2.80
C LEU A 237 -10.06 -28.22 4.17
N ARG A 238 -9.27 -28.85 5.04
CA ARG A 238 -9.76 -29.39 6.34
C ARG A 238 -10.42 -28.33 7.21
N ALA A 239 -9.89 -27.10 7.19
CA ALA A 239 -10.45 -25.97 7.93
C ALA A 239 -11.82 -25.49 7.39
N ALA A 240 -12.18 -25.87 6.16
CA ALA A 240 -13.44 -25.45 5.54
C ALA A 240 -14.65 -26.27 6.00
N GLY A 241 -14.43 -27.43 6.65
CA GLY A 241 -15.48 -28.38 6.97
C GLY A 241 -16.12 -29.04 5.74
N PRO A 242 -17.27 -29.71 5.88
CA PRO A 242 -17.96 -30.36 4.77
C PRO A 242 -18.39 -29.33 3.71
N ILE A 243 -18.01 -29.54 2.44
CA ILE A 243 -18.38 -28.68 1.32
C ILE A 243 -19.57 -29.35 0.60
N THR A 244 -20.76 -28.83 0.83
CA THR A 244 -22.03 -29.38 0.27
C THR A 244 -22.58 -28.56 -0.90
N GLY A 245 -21.88 -27.45 -1.30
CA GLY A 245 -22.30 -26.57 -2.38
C GLY A 245 -21.23 -25.60 -2.79
N PRO A 246 -21.50 -24.71 -3.77
CA PRO A 246 -20.56 -23.70 -4.19
C PRO A 246 -20.14 -22.80 -3.02
N ARG A 247 -18.84 -22.62 -2.83
CA ARG A 247 -18.26 -21.78 -1.79
C ARG A 247 -17.05 -21.02 -2.31
N VAL A 248 -16.81 -19.85 -1.72
CA VAL A 248 -15.56 -19.12 -1.84
C VAL A 248 -14.86 -19.18 -0.48
N LEU A 249 -13.63 -19.62 -0.49
CA LEU A 249 -12.81 -19.78 0.71
C LEU A 249 -11.52 -18.97 0.53
N ILE A 250 -11.09 -18.29 1.58
CA ILE A 250 -9.74 -17.78 1.66
C ILE A 250 -8.93 -18.79 2.49
N ILE A 251 -7.87 -19.30 1.90
CA ILE A 251 -6.96 -20.23 2.55
C ILE A 251 -5.75 -19.42 2.98
N PRO A 252 -5.49 -19.34 4.30
CA PRO A 252 -4.31 -18.64 4.79
C PRO A 252 -3.05 -19.16 4.12
N ALA A 253 -2.29 -18.28 3.52
CA ALA A 253 -1.10 -18.67 2.79
C ALA A 253 -0.04 -19.28 3.73
N ASN A 254 0.64 -20.30 3.25
CA ASN A 254 1.98 -20.63 3.71
C ASN A 254 2.87 -19.38 3.46
N PRO A 255 3.85 -19.04 4.32
CA PRO A 255 4.68 -17.84 4.17
C PRO A 255 5.39 -17.69 2.82
N ARG A 256 5.38 -18.73 1.98
CA ARG A 256 5.98 -18.72 0.65
C ARG A 256 4.97 -18.61 -0.49
N LEU A 257 3.70 -18.88 -0.26
CA LEU A 257 2.66 -18.84 -1.29
C LEU A 257 1.86 -17.53 -1.20
N ARG A 258 1.36 -17.07 -2.34
CA ARG A 258 0.36 -16.00 -2.38
C ARG A 258 -0.89 -16.40 -1.61
N THR A 259 -1.66 -15.41 -1.14
CA THR A 259 -3.00 -15.66 -0.60
C THR A 259 -3.81 -16.48 -1.61
N THR A 260 -4.40 -17.59 -1.18
CA THR A 260 -5.18 -18.47 -2.06
C THR A 260 -6.68 -18.28 -1.78
N ILE A 261 -7.46 -18.08 -2.84
CA ILE A 261 -8.91 -17.86 -2.83
C ILE A 261 -9.59 -18.97 -3.66
#